data_34c8ca5845662cb875851ec89161db17
#
_entry.id   34c8ca5845662cb875851ec89161db17
#
_cell.length_a   1.000
_cell.length_b   1.000
_cell.length_c   1.000
_cell.angle_alpha   90.00
_cell.angle_beta   90.00
_cell.angle_gamma   90.00
#
_symmetry.space_group_name_H-M   'P 1'
#
loop_
_entity.id
_entity.type
_entity.pdbx_description
1 polymer ?
#
loop_
_entity_poly.entity_id
_entity_poly.type
_entity_poly.pdbx_seq_one_letter_code
_entity_poly.pdbx_strand_id
1 'polypeptide(L)'
;MGGASAEREISLRSGEAVLNALSGLGYDVTKVVLGTGSKALLQLASAEFDVAFLALHGRLGEDGCVQGALELLGVPYTGSNVLASALAMDKLKAKELFRLHNVSTPPYYVFGSEQCTADLEAVHGSFGFPVIVKPRREGSSLGVARASNASELARAIEAALVYDSSVLIERFIDGKELAVGILDGRVLGAIEIAPRSGVYDFHAKYTPGMTDYFMPARLPAARYGAVLNLAERAARALDTTGAVRVDLLVTEGQNEYVLEVNTLPGMTETSLLPKIAGAAGFGFAELCETILERATLHTGTPCRPVAAESIARDESPSAVRSRSVQGAAPRAQRARTA
;
A
#
# COMPACT_ATOMS: atom_id res chain seq x y z
N MET A 1 -7.91 1.42 12.06
CA MET A 1 -8.59 2.10 10.93
C MET A 1 -8.33 3.60 10.92
N GLY A 2 -8.74 4.33 9.88
CA GLY A 2 -8.56 5.78 9.76
C GLY A 2 -7.27 6.15 9.02
N GLY A 3 -6.31 6.75 9.70
CA GLY A 3 -5.05 7.18 9.10
C GLY A 3 -5.11 8.58 8.48
N ALA A 4 -4.01 8.99 7.85
CA ALA A 4 -3.82 10.34 7.29
C ALA A 4 -4.00 10.41 5.77
N SER A 5 -4.14 9.26 5.10
CA SER A 5 -4.25 9.20 3.65
C SER A 5 -5.59 9.74 3.13
N ALA A 6 -5.64 10.04 1.84
CA ALA A 6 -6.88 10.40 1.17
C ALA A 6 -7.92 9.26 1.18
N GLU A 7 -7.51 8.05 1.53
CA GLU A 7 -8.36 6.85 1.63
C GLU A 7 -8.97 6.65 3.04
N ARG A 8 -8.86 7.67 3.92
CA ARG A 8 -9.35 7.61 5.31
C ARG A 8 -10.79 7.10 5.43
N GLU A 9 -11.70 7.60 4.62
CA GLU A 9 -13.12 7.21 4.66
C GLU A 9 -13.33 5.74 4.29
N ILE A 10 -12.56 5.25 3.32
CA ILE A 10 -12.60 3.82 2.94
C ILE A 10 -12.06 2.96 4.07
N SER A 11 -10.97 3.40 4.71
CA SER A 11 -10.39 2.73 5.88
C SER A 11 -11.38 2.65 7.04
N LEU A 12 -12.09 3.74 7.33
CA LEU A 12 -13.12 3.75 8.39
C LEU A 12 -14.25 2.77 8.07
N ARG A 13 -14.73 2.74 6.83
CA ARG A 13 -15.78 1.81 6.40
C ARG A 13 -15.32 0.35 6.44
N SER A 14 -14.11 0.07 5.96
CA SER A 14 -13.49 -1.27 6.04
C SER A 14 -13.35 -1.73 7.49
N GLY A 15 -12.81 -0.86 8.34
CA GLY A 15 -12.63 -1.18 9.75
C GLY A 15 -13.93 -1.39 10.51
N GLU A 16 -14.98 -0.64 10.18
CA GLU A 16 -16.31 -0.82 10.78
C GLU A 16 -16.96 -2.15 10.36
N ALA A 17 -16.81 -2.54 9.10
CA ALA A 17 -17.29 -3.81 8.61
C ALA A 17 -16.60 -4.99 9.30
N VAL A 18 -15.27 -4.93 9.44
CA VAL A 18 -14.47 -5.94 10.14
C VAL A 18 -14.82 -5.99 11.63
N LEU A 19 -14.95 -4.83 12.30
CA LEU A 19 -15.35 -4.75 13.73
C LEU A 19 -16.68 -5.48 13.94
N ASN A 20 -17.69 -5.18 13.12
CA ASN A 20 -19.01 -5.81 13.24
C ASN A 20 -18.93 -7.33 12.99
N ALA A 21 -18.15 -7.76 12.03
CA ALA A 21 -17.98 -9.17 11.70
C ALA A 21 -17.33 -9.95 12.85
N LEU A 22 -16.20 -9.47 13.38
CA LEU A 22 -15.47 -10.13 14.46
C LEU A 22 -16.24 -10.06 15.79
N SER A 23 -16.87 -8.94 16.12
CA SER A 23 -17.76 -8.86 17.29
C SER A 23 -18.93 -9.83 17.20
N GLY A 24 -19.49 -10.02 16.01
CA GLY A 24 -20.54 -11.02 15.76
C GLY A 24 -20.10 -12.47 15.97
N LEU A 25 -18.81 -12.74 15.84
CA LEU A 25 -18.21 -14.06 16.16
C LEU A 25 -17.82 -14.20 17.65
N GLY A 26 -17.98 -13.15 18.46
CA GLY A 26 -17.72 -13.18 19.91
C GLY A 26 -16.33 -12.69 20.32
N TYR A 27 -15.54 -12.13 19.40
CA TYR A 27 -14.28 -11.49 19.75
C TYR A 27 -14.51 -10.19 20.52
N ASP A 28 -13.64 -9.89 21.49
CA ASP A 28 -13.58 -8.57 22.15
C ASP A 28 -12.81 -7.60 21.26
N VAL A 29 -13.53 -6.74 20.56
CA VAL A 29 -12.95 -5.87 19.52
C VAL A 29 -12.91 -4.41 19.96
N THR A 30 -11.72 -3.89 20.15
CA THR A 30 -11.49 -2.46 20.42
C THR A 30 -11.24 -1.68 19.16
N LYS A 31 -12.05 -0.64 18.93
CA LYS A 31 -11.89 0.28 17.78
C LYS A 31 -10.79 1.30 18.03
N VAL A 32 -9.72 1.24 17.26
CA VAL A 32 -8.66 2.25 17.26
C VAL A 32 -8.71 3.06 15.95
N VAL A 33 -9.00 4.37 16.07
CA VAL A 33 -9.03 5.30 14.94
C VAL A 33 -7.76 6.13 14.96
N LEU A 34 -6.80 5.77 14.10
CA LEU A 34 -5.52 6.47 14.02
C LEU A 34 -5.69 7.86 13.40
N GLY A 35 -5.03 8.83 14.01
CA GLY A 35 -4.79 10.16 13.45
C GLY A 35 -3.43 10.26 12.78
N THR A 36 -2.74 11.37 13.02
CA THR A 36 -1.39 11.67 12.49
C THR A 36 -0.39 11.96 13.60
N GLY A 37 0.89 11.78 13.29
CA GLY A 37 2.00 12.17 14.15
C GLY A 37 2.08 11.40 15.47
N SER A 38 2.64 12.02 16.50
CA SER A 38 2.89 11.40 17.81
C SER A 38 1.63 10.88 18.51
N LYS A 39 0.47 11.50 18.26
CA LYS A 39 -0.80 11.05 18.84
C LYS A 39 -1.17 9.64 18.36
N ALA A 40 -0.94 9.34 17.08
CA ALA A 40 -1.20 8.00 16.55
C ALA A 40 -0.30 6.93 17.20
N LEU A 41 0.99 7.25 17.38
CA LEU A 41 1.93 6.35 18.06
C LEU A 41 1.55 6.14 19.53
N LEU A 42 1.15 7.20 20.25
CA LEU A 42 0.71 7.08 21.62
C LEU A 42 -0.59 6.27 21.74
N GLN A 43 -1.52 6.41 20.80
CA GLN A 43 -2.73 5.58 20.75
C GLN A 43 -2.39 4.10 20.59
N LEU A 44 -1.45 3.74 19.72
CA LEU A 44 -1.00 2.36 19.56
C LEU A 44 -0.27 1.84 20.80
N ALA A 45 0.63 2.65 21.37
CA ALA A 45 1.43 2.24 22.52
C ALA A 45 0.65 2.13 23.84
N SER A 46 -0.46 2.87 23.98
CA SER A 46 -1.31 2.84 25.16
C SER A 46 -2.49 1.85 25.07
N ALA A 47 -2.72 1.27 23.91
CA ALA A 47 -3.80 0.32 23.72
C ALA A 47 -3.34 -1.08 24.18
N GLU A 48 -4.13 -1.69 25.05
CA GLU A 48 -3.93 -3.06 25.50
C GLU A 48 -4.76 -3.98 24.57
N PHE A 49 -4.08 -4.65 23.62
CA PHE A 49 -4.70 -5.63 22.73
C PHE A 49 -3.68 -6.72 22.37
N ASP A 50 -4.18 -7.95 22.20
CA ASP A 50 -3.36 -9.12 21.89
C ASP A 50 -2.93 -9.15 20.42
N VAL A 51 -3.74 -8.55 19.53
CA VAL A 51 -3.56 -8.59 18.09
C VAL A 51 -4.18 -7.36 17.41
N ALA A 52 -3.56 -6.87 16.35
CA ALA A 52 -4.05 -5.75 15.56
C ALA A 52 -4.56 -6.20 14.18
N PHE A 53 -5.87 -6.03 13.93
CA PHE A 53 -6.41 -6.14 12.58
C PHE A 53 -6.21 -4.81 11.83
N LEU A 54 -5.39 -4.81 10.80
CA LEU A 54 -5.09 -3.62 10.01
C LEU A 54 -6.14 -3.40 8.92
N ALA A 55 -6.96 -2.35 9.09
CA ALA A 55 -7.92 -1.88 8.09
C ALA A 55 -7.58 -0.44 7.65
N LEU A 56 -6.28 -0.16 7.49
CA LEU A 56 -5.74 1.11 7.02
C LEU A 56 -5.51 1.05 5.50
N HIS A 57 -5.51 2.22 4.85
CA HIS A 57 -5.21 2.31 3.41
C HIS A 57 -4.29 3.49 3.13
N GLY A 58 -3.46 3.33 2.08
CA GLY A 58 -2.54 4.34 1.61
C GLY A 58 -1.37 4.61 2.56
N ARG A 59 -0.82 5.83 2.47
CA ARG A 59 0.37 6.24 3.24
C ARG A 59 0.19 6.08 4.74
N LEU A 60 1.26 5.67 5.42
CA LEU A 60 1.36 5.33 6.84
C LEU A 60 0.55 4.08 7.25
N GLY A 61 -0.32 3.56 6.38
CA GLY A 61 -1.09 2.35 6.62
C GLY A 61 -0.57 1.12 5.86
N GLU A 62 -0.29 1.29 4.56
CA GLU A 62 0.11 0.20 3.66
C GLU A 62 1.60 0.22 3.30
N ASP A 63 2.38 1.18 3.81
CA ASP A 63 3.78 1.44 3.43
C ASP A 63 4.81 0.90 4.42
N GLY A 64 4.41 0.10 5.40
CA GLY A 64 5.27 -0.46 6.43
C GLY A 64 5.38 0.37 7.71
N CYS A 65 4.87 1.61 7.73
CA CYS A 65 5.01 2.50 8.90
C CYS A 65 4.25 1.98 10.13
N VAL A 66 2.97 1.65 10.00
CA VAL A 66 2.17 1.09 11.11
C VAL A 66 2.65 -0.30 11.47
N GLN A 67 3.04 -1.10 10.49
CA GLN A 67 3.62 -2.43 10.69
C GLN A 67 4.89 -2.34 11.54
N GLY A 68 5.79 -1.41 11.22
CA GLY A 68 7.02 -1.19 12.00
C GLY A 68 6.75 -0.70 13.42
N ALA A 69 5.73 0.12 13.64
CA ALA A 69 5.31 0.51 14.99
C ALA A 69 4.82 -0.70 15.81
N LEU A 70 4.02 -1.59 15.21
CA LEU A 70 3.52 -2.79 15.86
C LEU A 70 4.63 -3.82 16.14
N GLU A 71 5.61 -3.96 15.24
CA GLU A 71 6.82 -4.77 15.49
C GLU A 71 7.56 -4.28 16.72
N LEU A 72 7.79 -2.96 16.84
CA LEU A 72 8.46 -2.37 18.02
C LEU A 72 7.67 -2.52 19.30
N LEU A 73 6.34 -2.52 19.22
CA LEU A 73 5.45 -2.74 20.36
C LEU A 73 5.29 -4.22 20.72
N GLY A 74 5.77 -5.15 19.88
CA GLY A 74 5.60 -6.58 20.08
C GLY A 74 4.16 -7.06 19.91
N VAL A 75 3.35 -6.33 19.12
CA VAL A 75 1.94 -6.64 18.87
C VAL A 75 1.80 -7.35 17.52
N PRO A 76 1.34 -8.61 17.49
CA PRO A 76 1.03 -9.32 16.26
C PRO A 76 -0.02 -8.55 15.42
N TYR A 77 0.12 -8.57 14.11
CA TYR A 77 -0.78 -7.86 13.22
C TYR A 77 -1.09 -8.66 11.94
N THR A 78 -2.22 -8.31 11.31
CA THR A 78 -2.66 -8.94 10.07
C THR A 78 -1.95 -8.31 8.86
N GLY A 79 -1.69 -9.13 7.83
CA GLY A 79 -1.15 -8.67 6.56
C GLY A 79 0.36 -8.87 6.44
N SER A 80 0.95 -8.17 5.49
CA SER A 80 2.36 -8.31 5.11
C SER A 80 3.30 -7.57 6.05
N ASN A 81 4.56 -8.02 6.11
CA ASN A 81 5.61 -7.38 6.92
C ASN A 81 5.99 -5.97 6.43
N VAL A 82 6.86 -5.30 7.18
CA VAL A 82 7.32 -3.93 6.90
C VAL A 82 7.89 -3.80 5.49
N LEU A 83 8.79 -4.72 5.11
CA LEU A 83 9.47 -4.64 3.81
C LEU A 83 8.53 -4.90 2.66
N ALA A 84 7.72 -5.95 2.73
CA ALA A 84 6.75 -6.29 1.69
C ALA A 84 5.72 -5.17 1.48
N SER A 85 5.22 -4.57 2.56
CA SER A 85 4.31 -3.43 2.52
C SER A 85 4.95 -2.21 1.86
N ALA A 86 6.19 -1.86 2.24
CA ALA A 86 6.92 -0.73 1.66
C ALA A 86 7.21 -0.94 0.15
N LEU A 87 7.59 -2.16 -0.24
CA LEU A 87 7.86 -2.52 -1.64
C LEU A 87 6.58 -2.51 -2.50
N ALA A 88 5.48 -3.02 -1.96
CA ALA A 88 4.19 -3.03 -2.66
C ALA A 88 3.64 -1.63 -2.89
N MET A 89 3.75 -0.74 -1.89
CA MET A 89 3.29 0.64 -1.99
C MET A 89 4.11 1.47 -2.99
N ASP A 90 5.39 1.18 -3.14
CA ASP A 90 6.27 1.85 -4.11
C ASP A 90 6.19 1.17 -5.49
N LYS A 91 5.35 1.71 -6.38
CA LYS A 91 5.11 1.15 -7.72
C LYS A 91 6.39 0.93 -8.54
N LEU A 92 7.38 1.82 -8.39
CA LEU A 92 8.67 1.66 -9.06
C LEU A 92 9.41 0.43 -8.53
N LYS A 93 9.53 0.31 -7.20
CA LYS A 93 10.24 -0.81 -6.56
C LYS A 93 9.54 -2.14 -6.79
N ALA A 94 8.21 -2.15 -6.73
CA ALA A 94 7.43 -3.33 -7.09
C ALA A 94 7.72 -3.78 -8.53
N LYS A 95 7.70 -2.86 -9.51
CA LYS A 95 7.98 -3.17 -10.91
C LYS A 95 9.43 -3.61 -11.18
N GLU A 96 10.41 -3.05 -10.47
CA GLU A 96 11.79 -3.51 -10.52
C GLU A 96 11.91 -4.98 -10.08
N LEU A 97 11.25 -5.34 -8.97
CA LEU A 97 11.20 -6.73 -8.49
C LEU A 97 10.40 -7.64 -9.43
N PHE A 98 9.28 -7.17 -9.97
CA PHE A 98 8.53 -7.93 -10.98
C PHE A 98 9.43 -8.31 -12.15
N ARG A 99 10.20 -7.38 -12.69
CA ARG A 99 11.14 -7.65 -13.79
C ARG A 99 12.22 -8.66 -13.39
N LEU A 100 12.78 -8.54 -12.18
CA LEU A 100 13.78 -9.48 -11.65
C LEU A 100 13.21 -10.91 -11.54
N HIS A 101 11.93 -11.03 -11.20
CA HIS A 101 11.24 -12.31 -11.05
C HIS A 101 10.46 -12.77 -12.31
N ASN A 102 10.71 -12.15 -13.47
CA ASN A 102 10.03 -12.44 -14.73
C ASN A 102 8.50 -12.31 -14.65
N VAL A 103 8.00 -11.36 -13.86
CA VAL A 103 6.59 -10.99 -13.78
C VAL A 103 6.36 -9.83 -14.76
N SER A 104 5.48 -10.03 -15.74
CA SER A 104 5.17 -9.02 -16.75
C SER A 104 4.47 -7.81 -16.11
N THR A 105 4.93 -6.62 -16.45
CA THR A 105 4.32 -5.34 -16.05
C THR A 105 4.41 -4.35 -17.22
N PRO A 106 3.49 -3.37 -17.37
CA PRO A 106 3.58 -2.41 -18.45
C PRO A 106 4.97 -1.75 -18.51
N PRO A 107 5.55 -1.54 -19.71
CA PRO A 107 6.76 -0.75 -19.86
C PRO A 107 6.60 0.62 -19.21
N TYR A 108 7.64 1.12 -18.58
CA TYR A 108 7.58 2.36 -17.81
C TYR A 108 8.91 3.09 -17.76
N TYR A 109 8.84 4.38 -17.44
CA TYR A 109 9.95 5.20 -16.96
C TYR A 109 9.48 6.12 -15.84
N VAL A 110 10.41 6.79 -15.17
CA VAL A 110 10.14 7.66 -14.03
C VAL A 110 10.52 9.09 -14.39
N PHE A 111 9.71 10.04 -13.90
CA PHE A 111 10.01 11.46 -13.98
C PHE A 111 9.97 12.03 -12.54
N GLY A 112 11.06 12.65 -12.10
CA GLY A 112 11.19 13.24 -10.77
C GLY A 112 10.91 14.75 -10.79
N SER A 113 10.54 15.31 -9.65
CA SER A 113 10.27 16.74 -9.50
C SER A 113 11.50 17.63 -9.74
N GLU A 114 12.70 17.07 -9.68
CA GLU A 114 13.96 17.74 -10.00
C GLU A 114 14.21 17.90 -11.50
N GLN A 115 13.46 17.19 -12.34
CA GLN A 115 13.59 17.25 -13.80
C GLN A 115 12.78 18.41 -14.36
N CYS A 116 13.34 19.11 -15.34
CA CYS A 116 12.61 20.17 -16.02
C CYS A 116 11.63 19.58 -17.02
N THR A 117 10.39 20.07 -17.05
CA THR A 117 9.41 19.67 -18.06
C THR A 117 9.83 20.06 -19.49
N ALA A 118 10.77 21.00 -19.65
CA ALA A 118 11.38 21.31 -20.94
C ALA A 118 12.19 20.13 -21.52
N ASP A 119 12.70 19.23 -20.66
CA ASP A 119 13.45 18.04 -21.07
C ASP A 119 12.53 16.85 -21.35
N LEU A 120 11.23 17.01 -21.17
CA LEU A 120 10.25 15.94 -21.23
C LEU A 120 10.26 15.22 -22.58
N GLU A 121 10.42 15.97 -23.69
CA GLU A 121 10.48 15.39 -25.03
C GLU A 121 11.70 14.46 -25.19
N ALA A 122 12.84 14.87 -24.66
CA ALA A 122 14.06 14.05 -24.68
C ALA A 122 13.94 12.81 -23.79
N VAL A 123 13.34 12.96 -22.58
CA VAL A 123 13.13 11.85 -21.63
C VAL A 123 12.08 10.87 -22.17
N HIS A 124 10.98 11.38 -22.75
CA HIS A 124 9.94 10.54 -23.36
C HIS A 124 10.45 9.80 -24.60
N GLY A 125 11.22 10.51 -25.45
CA GLY A 125 11.89 9.96 -26.62
C GLY A 125 10.95 9.14 -27.52
N SER A 126 11.35 7.91 -27.82
CA SER A 126 10.58 6.96 -28.63
C SER A 126 9.58 6.10 -27.84
N PHE A 127 9.29 6.43 -26.58
CA PHE A 127 8.39 5.63 -25.73
C PHE A 127 6.98 5.53 -26.33
N GLY A 128 6.49 6.62 -26.93
CA GLY A 128 5.24 6.69 -27.69
C GLY A 128 4.00 6.90 -26.82
N PHE A 129 2.86 7.16 -27.48
CA PHE A 129 1.56 7.42 -26.87
C PHE A 129 0.52 6.38 -27.30
N PRO A 130 -0.59 6.20 -26.53
CA PRO A 130 -0.88 6.85 -25.27
C PRO A 130 -0.12 6.26 -24.09
N VAL A 131 -0.04 7.05 -23.00
CA VAL A 131 0.58 6.63 -21.73
C VAL A 131 -0.34 6.89 -20.55
N ILE A 132 -0.07 6.20 -19.44
CA ILE A 132 -0.67 6.48 -18.11
C ILE A 132 0.38 7.13 -17.23
N VAL A 133 0.05 8.26 -16.65
CA VAL A 133 0.84 8.95 -15.63
C VAL A 133 0.22 8.70 -14.27
N LYS A 134 1.03 8.34 -13.29
CA LYS A 134 0.57 8.10 -11.92
C LYS A 134 1.62 8.46 -10.88
N PRO A 135 1.23 8.97 -9.70
CA PRO A 135 2.14 9.12 -8.57
C PRO A 135 2.76 7.78 -8.19
N ARG A 136 4.02 7.80 -7.80
CA ARG A 136 4.78 6.58 -7.51
C ARG A 136 4.23 5.82 -6.29
N ARG A 137 3.80 6.54 -5.23
CA ARG A 137 3.44 5.97 -3.93
C ARG A 137 2.06 6.42 -3.44
N GLU A 138 1.07 6.40 -4.33
CA GLU A 138 -0.32 6.71 -3.99
C GLU A 138 -1.26 5.56 -4.39
N GLY A 139 -2.38 5.45 -3.67
CA GLY A 139 -3.45 4.49 -3.92
C GLY A 139 -4.67 5.09 -4.62
N SER A 140 -5.74 4.30 -4.72
CA SER A 140 -7.09 4.69 -5.17
C SER A 140 -7.17 5.50 -6.47
N SER A 141 -6.22 5.30 -7.39
CA SER A 141 -6.14 6.05 -8.67
C SER A 141 -6.00 7.57 -8.51
N LEU A 142 -5.55 8.06 -7.35
CA LEU A 142 -5.31 9.48 -7.14
C LEU A 142 -4.18 9.99 -8.04
N GLY A 143 -4.42 11.09 -8.74
CA GLY A 143 -3.44 11.69 -9.65
C GLY A 143 -3.12 10.84 -10.88
N VAL A 144 -3.89 9.78 -11.16
CA VAL A 144 -3.74 8.96 -12.37
C VAL A 144 -4.41 9.64 -13.55
N ALA A 145 -3.68 9.78 -14.66
CA ALA A 145 -4.20 10.37 -15.89
C ALA A 145 -3.66 9.64 -17.12
N ARG A 146 -4.50 9.56 -18.17
CA ARG A 146 -4.08 9.14 -19.52
C ARG A 146 -3.63 10.36 -20.29
N ALA A 147 -2.53 10.23 -21.02
CA ALA A 147 -2.03 11.25 -21.92
C ALA A 147 -1.82 10.65 -23.33
N SER A 148 -2.33 11.35 -24.35
CA SER A 148 -2.29 10.92 -25.75
C SER A 148 -1.31 11.73 -26.59
N ASN A 149 -0.69 12.75 -26.00
CA ASN A 149 0.30 13.63 -26.63
C ASN A 149 1.18 14.32 -25.57
N ALA A 150 2.23 15.00 -26.00
CA ALA A 150 3.21 15.66 -25.13
C ALA A 150 2.59 16.75 -24.24
N SER A 151 1.62 17.53 -24.75
CA SER A 151 0.96 18.57 -23.96
C SER A 151 0.10 17.98 -22.83
N GLU A 152 -0.62 16.89 -23.11
CA GLU A 152 -1.38 16.17 -22.06
C GLU A 152 -0.43 15.51 -21.07
N LEU A 153 0.69 14.94 -21.53
CA LEU A 153 1.70 14.34 -20.68
C LEU A 153 2.27 15.36 -19.67
N ALA A 154 2.66 16.56 -20.14
CA ALA A 154 3.16 17.61 -19.25
C ALA A 154 2.15 17.97 -18.16
N ARG A 155 0.89 18.21 -18.53
CA ARG A 155 -0.18 18.52 -17.56
C ARG A 155 -0.43 17.37 -16.58
N ALA A 156 -0.41 16.14 -17.07
CA ALA A 156 -0.60 14.95 -16.23
C ALA A 156 0.54 14.78 -15.21
N ILE A 157 1.79 15.03 -15.62
CA ILE A 157 2.95 15.02 -14.72
C ILE A 157 2.81 16.10 -13.64
N GLU A 158 2.51 17.34 -14.02
CA GLU A 158 2.32 18.44 -13.05
C GLU A 158 1.23 18.11 -12.03
N ALA A 159 0.10 17.56 -12.47
CA ALA A 159 -0.99 17.15 -11.60
C ALA A 159 -0.60 16.00 -10.66
N ALA A 160 0.17 15.03 -11.15
CA ALA A 160 0.60 13.88 -10.35
C ALA A 160 1.71 14.25 -9.33
N LEU A 161 2.59 15.22 -9.67
CA LEU A 161 3.64 15.73 -8.78
C LEU A 161 3.09 16.47 -7.54
N VAL A 162 1.82 16.84 -7.52
CA VAL A 162 1.15 17.37 -6.32
C VAL A 162 1.09 16.29 -5.22
N TYR A 163 1.02 15.03 -5.61
CA TYR A 163 0.86 13.90 -4.68
C TYR A 163 2.18 13.23 -4.31
N ASP A 164 3.15 13.20 -5.21
CA ASP A 164 4.45 12.58 -4.97
C ASP A 164 5.56 13.33 -5.71
N SER A 165 6.75 13.39 -5.15
CA SER A 165 7.94 13.99 -5.78
C SER A 165 8.44 13.21 -7.02
N SER A 166 7.85 12.07 -7.33
CA SER A 166 8.21 11.20 -8.44
C SER A 166 6.96 10.57 -9.05
N VAL A 167 6.86 10.58 -10.37
CA VAL A 167 5.75 10.01 -11.11
C VAL A 167 6.22 8.89 -12.02
N LEU A 168 5.37 7.90 -12.19
CA LEU A 168 5.56 6.78 -13.09
C LEU A 168 4.79 7.05 -14.37
N ILE A 169 5.46 6.95 -15.52
CA ILE A 169 4.86 7.03 -16.84
C ILE A 169 4.89 5.61 -17.43
N GLU A 170 3.71 5.04 -17.66
CA GLU A 170 3.55 3.68 -18.18
C GLU A 170 2.95 3.72 -19.58
N ARG A 171 3.34 2.77 -20.43
CA ARG A 171 2.64 2.54 -21.68
C ARG A 171 1.17 2.18 -21.38
N PHE A 172 0.24 2.85 -22.05
CA PHE A 172 -1.16 2.46 -21.98
C PHE A 172 -1.33 1.06 -22.59
N ILE A 173 -1.94 0.17 -21.85
CA ILE A 173 -2.29 -1.18 -22.28
C ILE A 173 -3.81 -1.24 -22.41
N ASP A 174 -4.28 -1.49 -23.63
CA ASP A 174 -5.68 -1.75 -23.87
C ASP A 174 -6.01 -3.21 -23.52
N GLY A 175 -6.91 -3.41 -22.57
CA GLY A 175 -7.22 -4.73 -22.07
C GLY A 175 -8.26 -4.71 -20.96
N LYS A 176 -8.69 -5.91 -20.58
CA LYS A 176 -9.58 -6.12 -19.44
C LYS A 176 -8.81 -5.94 -18.14
N GLU A 177 -9.40 -5.20 -17.20
CA GLU A 177 -8.87 -5.10 -15.84
C GLU A 177 -9.39 -6.25 -14.99
N LEU A 178 -8.49 -6.93 -14.29
CA LEU A 178 -8.78 -8.03 -13.40
C LEU A 178 -8.15 -7.80 -12.04
N ALA A 179 -8.80 -8.34 -11.01
CA ALA A 179 -8.20 -8.45 -9.69
C ALA A 179 -8.17 -9.91 -9.25
N VAL A 180 -7.05 -10.34 -8.69
CA VAL A 180 -6.87 -11.68 -8.12
C VAL A 180 -6.75 -11.56 -6.61
N GLY A 181 -7.58 -12.31 -5.89
CA GLY A 181 -7.50 -12.44 -4.44
C GLY A 181 -6.56 -13.58 -4.04
N ILE A 182 -5.70 -13.32 -3.07
CA ILE A 182 -4.79 -14.30 -2.48
C ILE A 182 -4.92 -14.21 -0.97
N LEU A 183 -4.98 -15.35 -0.30
CA LEU A 183 -5.02 -15.47 1.15
C LEU A 183 -3.95 -16.47 1.59
N ASP A 184 -2.92 -16.01 2.29
CA ASP A 184 -1.76 -16.80 2.74
C ASP A 184 -1.13 -17.64 1.62
N GLY A 185 -0.87 -17.04 0.47
CA GLY A 185 -0.31 -17.70 -0.69
C GLY A 185 -1.29 -18.58 -1.46
N ARG A 186 -2.52 -18.83 -0.93
CA ARG A 186 -3.59 -19.51 -1.66
C ARG A 186 -4.33 -18.54 -2.57
N VAL A 187 -4.29 -18.79 -3.86
CA VAL A 187 -5.08 -18.01 -4.84
C VAL A 187 -6.55 -18.40 -4.73
N LEU A 188 -7.41 -17.41 -4.47
CA LEU A 188 -8.86 -17.60 -4.30
C LEU A 188 -9.61 -17.55 -5.63
N GLY A 189 -9.12 -16.76 -6.60
CA GLY A 189 -9.71 -16.60 -7.91
C GLY A 189 -9.49 -15.20 -8.48
N ALA A 190 -10.04 -14.96 -9.69
CA ALA A 190 -9.94 -13.70 -10.40
C ALA A 190 -11.32 -13.15 -10.76
N ILE A 191 -11.54 -11.85 -10.48
CA ILE A 191 -12.71 -11.08 -10.86
C ILE A 191 -12.36 -10.14 -12.02
N GLU A 192 -13.20 -10.07 -13.05
CA GLU A 192 -13.10 -9.08 -14.13
C GLU A 192 -13.84 -7.81 -13.71
N ILE A 193 -13.21 -6.67 -13.93
CA ILE A 193 -13.71 -5.33 -13.61
C ILE A 193 -14.07 -4.66 -14.93
N ALA A 194 -15.34 -4.35 -15.16
CA ALA A 194 -15.83 -3.75 -16.39
C ALA A 194 -16.51 -2.40 -16.07
N PRO A 195 -15.74 -1.31 -15.96
CA PRO A 195 -16.31 0.01 -15.71
C PRO A 195 -17.11 0.48 -16.92
N ARG A 196 -18.31 1.00 -16.69
CA ARG A 196 -19.20 1.49 -17.77
C ARG A 196 -18.64 2.74 -18.47
N SER A 197 -17.79 3.49 -17.81
CA SER A 197 -17.05 4.63 -18.37
C SER A 197 -15.84 4.22 -19.21
N GLY A 198 -15.47 2.94 -19.22
CA GLY A 198 -14.24 2.44 -19.85
C GLY A 198 -12.96 2.70 -19.07
N VAL A 199 -13.02 3.41 -17.94
CA VAL A 199 -11.88 3.68 -17.05
C VAL A 199 -12.26 3.38 -15.61
N TYR A 200 -11.44 2.60 -14.91
CA TYR A 200 -11.66 2.25 -13.50
C TYR A 200 -10.99 3.29 -12.59
N ASP A 201 -11.53 4.50 -12.63
CA ASP A 201 -11.12 5.62 -11.79
C ASP A 201 -11.76 5.58 -10.39
N PHE A 202 -11.47 6.58 -9.57
CA PHE A 202 -12.03 6.70 -8.21
C PHE A 202 -13.56 6.66 -8.20
N HIS A 203 -14.20 7.33 -9.15
CA HIS A 203 -15.66 7.37 -9.24
C HIS A 203 -16.24 5.98 -9.60
N ALA A 204 -15.65 5.30 -10.57
CA ALA A 204 -16.05 3.96 -10.98
C ALA A 204 -15.83 2.91 -9.87
N LYS A 205 -14.82 3.11 -8.99
CA LYS A 205 -14.51 2.22 -7.86
C LYS A 205 -15.55 2.30 -6.74
N TYR A 206 -16.05 3.51 -6.43
CA TYR A 206 -16.82 3.74 -5.20
C TYR A 206 -18.27 4.16 -5.42
N THR A 207 -18.72 4.34 -6.67
CA THR A 207 -20.11 4.65 -6.99
C THR A 207 -20.86 3.39 -7.40
N PRO A 208 -21.91 2.99 -6.67
CA PRO A 208 -22.72 1.81 -7.01
C PRO A 208 -23.28 1.89 -8.44
N GLY A 209 -23.20 0.77 -9.17
CA GLY A 209 -23.74 0.66 -10.53
C GLY A 209 -22.87 1.24 -11.65
N MET A 210 -21.70 1.82 -11.34
CA MET A 210 -20.77 2.34 -12.36
C MET A 210 -19.83 1.28 -12.92
N THR A 211 -19.73 0.12 -12.28
CA THR A 211 -18.84 -0.97 -12.68
C THR A 211 -19.59 -2.30 -12.58
N ASP A 212 -19.52 -3.08 -13.64
CA ASP A 212 -19.98 -4.47 -13.65
C ASP A 212 -18.81 -5.39 -13.28
N TYR A 213 -19.10 -6.43 -12.52
CA TYR A 213 -18.12 -7.40 -12.03
C TYR A 213 -18.50 -8.80 -12.48
N PHE A 214 -17.53 -9.55 -13.02
CA PHE A 214 -17.75 -10.93 -13.45
C PHE A 214 -16.79 -11.86 -12.69
N MET A 215 -17.38 -12.81 -11.95
CA MET A 215 -16.65 -13.78 -11.16
C MET A 215 -17.18 -15.20 -11.48
N PRO A 216 -16.34 -16.11 -12.00
CA PRO A 216 -14.97 -15.90 -12.43
C PRO A 216 -14.86 -14.93 -13.62
N ALA A 217 -13.63 -14.35 -13.80
CA ALA A 217 -13.35 -13.49 -14.94
C ALA A 217 -13.62 -14.23 -16.28
N ARG A 218 -14.17 -13.52 -17.25
CA ARG A 218 -14.57 -14.08 -18.56
C ARG A 218 -13.36 -14.28 -19.48
N LEU A 219 -12.56 -15.30 -19.16
CA LEU A 219 -11.37 -15.71 -19.91
C LEU A 219 -11.45 -17.19 -20.27
N PRO A 220 -10.81 -17.63 -21.38
CA PRO A 220 -10.57 -19.03 -21.62
C PRO A 220 -9.81 -19.69 -20.47
N ALA A 221 -10.10 -20.96 -20.17
CA ALA A 221 -9.55 -21.64 -18.98
C ALA A 221 -8.03 -21.58 -18.88
N ALA A 222 -7.29 -21.76 -19.99
CA ALA A 222 -5.84 -21.70 -20.01
C ALA A 222 -5.32 -20.30 -19.63
N ARG A 223 -5.97 -19.22 -20.14
CA ARG A 223 -5.60 -17.84 -19.78
C ARG A 223 -5.97 -17.50 -18.35
N TYR A 224 -7.12 -17.98 -17.87
CA TYR A 224 -7.51 -17.81 -16.49
C TYR A 224 -6.44 -18.40 -15.55
N GLY A 225 -5.99 -19.62 -15.84
CA GLY A 225 -4.88 -20.24 -15.09
C GLY A 225 -3.57 -19.46 -15.16
N ALA A 226 -3.23 -18.90 -16.33
CA ALA A 226 -2.04 -18.05 -16.50
C ALA A 226 -2.12 -16.77 -15.66
N VAL A 227 -3.27 -16.12 -15.62
CA VAL A 227 -3.52 -14.93 -14.77
C VAL A 227 -3.34 -15.25 -13.28
N LEU A 228 -3.91 -16.36 -12.80
CA LEU A 228 -3.75 -16.78 -11.41
C LEU A 228 -2.28 -17.03 -11.05
N ASN A 229 -1.56 -17.74 -11.91
CA ASN A 229 -0.12 -18.01 -11.73
C ASN A 229 0.72 -16.72 -11.75
N LEU A 230 0.41 -15.79 -12.66
CA LEU A 230 1.13 -14.52 -12.73
C LEU A 230 0.91 -13.68 -11.47
N ALA A 231 -0.31 -13.64 -10.94
CA ALA A 231 -0.65 -12.94 -9.71
C ALA A 231 0.07 -13.57 -8.49
N GLU A 232 0.10 -14.91 -8.39
CA GLU A 232 0.83 -15.62 -7.34
C GLU A 232 2.33 -15.29 -7.37
N ARG A 233 2.93 -15.27 -8.57
CA ARG A 233 4.34 -14.91 -8.75
C ARG A 233 4.61 -13.46 -8.38
N ALA A 234 3.69 -12.54 -8.68
CA ALA A 234 3.81 -11.13 -8.29
C ALA A 234 3.78 -10.95 -6.76
N ALA A 235 2.85 -11.61 -6.08
CA ALA A 235 2.77 -11.60 -4.64
C ALA A 235 4.03 -12.19 -3.98
N ARG A 236 4.54 -13.31 -4.50
CA ARG A 236 5.81 -13.92 -4.03
C ARG A 236 7.03 -13.04 -4.31
N ALA A 237 7.07 -12.32 -5.44
CA ALA A 237 8.19 -11.44 -5.77
C ALA A 237 8.37 -10.29 -4.76
N LEU A 238 7.29 -9.92 -4.07
CA LEU A 238 7.28 -8.91 -3.01
C LEU A 238 7.29 -9.51 -1.59
N ASP A 239 7.35 -10.84 -1.47
CA ASP A 239 7.32 -11.57 -0.20
C ASP A 239 6.09 -11.21 0.66
N THR A 240 4.92 -11.09 0.03
CA THR A 240 3.68 -10.72 0.70
C THR A 240 3.07 -11.89 1.47
N THR A 241 2.40 -11.59 2.58
CA THR A 241 1.68 -12.54 3.44
C THR A 241 0.28 -12.03 3.74
N GLY A 242 -0.57 -12.89 4.31
CA GLY A 242 -1.94 -12.55 4.69
C GLY A 242 -2.86 -12.38 3.48
N ALA A 243 -3.78 -11.43 3.57
CA ALA A 243 -4.75 -11.14 2.52
C ALA A 243 -4.18 -10.12 1.52
N VAL A 244 -4.11 -10.50 0.26
CA VAL A 244 -3.48 -9.70 -0.81
C VAL A 244 -4.41 -9.64 -2.03
N ARG A 245 -4.41 -8.50 -2.73
CA ARG A 245 -5.06 -8.35 -4.02
C ARG A 245 -4.03 -7.93 -5.07
N VAL A 246 -3.98 -8.65 -6.16
CA VAL A 246 -3.12 -8.33 -7.30
C VAL A 246 -3.99 -7.83 -8.46
N ASP A 247 -3.71 -6.62 -8.92
CA ASP A 247 -4.44 -5.99 -10.02
C ASP A 247 -3.67 -6.14 -11.33
N LEU A 248 -4.35 -6.56 -12.39
CA LEU A 248 -3.75 -6.94 -13.68
C LEU A 248 -4.54 -6.38 -14.86
N LEU A 249 -3.85 -6.23 -16.00
CA LEU A 249 -4.47 -6.04 -17.31
C LEU A 249 -4.24 -7.28 -18.18
N VAL A 250 -5.29 -7.68 -18.90
CA VAL A 250 -5.29 -8.81 -19.81
C VAL A 250 -5.71 -8.33 -21.19
N THR A 251 -4.78 -8.34 -22.14
CA THR A 251 -5.03 -7.87 -23.51
C THR A 251 -5.86 -8.89 -24.31
N GLU A 252 -6.46 -8.50 -25.43
CA GLU A 252 -7.10 -9.44 -26.35
C GLU A 252 -6.11 -10.43 -26.97
N GLY A 253 -4.83 -10.01 -27.09
CA GLY A 253 -3.71 -10.89 -27.48
C GLY A 253 -3.40 -11.93 -26.41
N GLN A 254 -2.12 -12.24 -26.17
CA GLN A 254 -1.71 -13.28 -25.22
C GLN A 254 -0.85 -12.71 -24.05
N ASN A 255 -0.99 -11.42 -23.78
CA ASN A 255 -0.18 -10.77 -22.75
C ASN A 255 -1.03 -10.39 -21.54
N GLU A 256 -0.49 -10.67 -20.38
CA GLU A 256 -0.99 -10.24 -19.07
C GLU A 256 0.07 -9.35 -18.41
N TYR A 257 -0.38 -8.29 -17.73
CA TYR A 257 0.50 -7.33 -17.07
C TYR A 257 0.02 -7.04 -15.66
N VAL A 258 0.90 -7.25 -14.67
CA VAL A 258 0.63 -6.84 -13.29
C VAL A 258 0.77 -5.33 -13.19
N LEU A 259 -0.24 -4.68 -12.64
CA LEU A 259 -0.26 -3.26 -12.34
C LEU A 259 0.32 -2.98 -10.96
N GLU A 260 -0.23 -3.64 -9.95
CA GLU A 260 0.13 -3.45 -8.54
C GLU A 260 -0.29 -4.64 -7.68
N VAL A 261 0.27 -4.69 -6.48
CA VAL A 261 -0.08 -5.63 -5.41
C VAL A 261 -0.49 -4.83 -4.19
N ASN A 262 -1.69 -5.09 -3.67
CA ASN A 262 -2.26 -4.40 -2.51
C ASN A 262 -2.16 -5.32 -1.29
N THR A 263 -1.42 -4.90 -0.26
CA THR A 263 -1.14 -5.70 0.95
C THR A 263 -2.19 -5.54 2.06
N LEU A 264 -3.02 -4.49 1.99
CA LEU A 264 -4.19 -4.28 2.85
C LEU A 264 -5.41 -3.96 1.97
N PRO A 265 -5.95 -4.94 1.23
CA PRO A 265 -7.08 -4.69 0.33
C PRO A 265 -8.33 -4.28 1.12
N GLY A 266 -9.17 -3.43 0.50
CA GLY A 266 -10.40 -2.96 1.11
C GLY A 266 -11.32 -4.09 1.56
N MET A 267 -11.96 -3.89 2.71
CA MET A 267 -12.86 -4.85 3.38
C MET A 267 -14.28 -4.29 3.52
N THR A 268 -14.75 -3.50 2.55
CA THR A 268 -16.15 -3.08 2.47
C THR A 268 -16.98 -4.08 1.66
N GLU A 269 -18.30 -4.01 1.73
CA GLU A 269 -19.21 -4.86 0.92
C GLU A 269 -18.95 -4.75 -0.60
N THR A 270 -18.50 -3.58 -1.07
CA THR A 270 -18.20 -3.35 -2.47
C THR A 270 -16.77 -3.74 -2.86
N SER A 271 -15.91 -4.04 -1.89
CA SER A 271 -14.50 -4.36 -2.11
C SER A 271 -14.32 -5.68 -2.86
N LEU A 272 -13.26 -5.74 -3.68
CA LEU A 272 -13.01 -6.85 -4.58
C LEU A 272 -12.59 -8.13 -3.83
N LEU A 273 -11.73 -8.01 -2.81
CA LEU A 273 -11.27 -9.18 -2.07
C LEU A 273 -12.43 -9.95 -1.38
N PRO A 274 -13.36 -9.30 -0.65
CA PRO A 274 -14.52 -9.99 -0.10
C PRO A 274 -15.40 -10.67 -1.16
N LYS A 275 -15.57 -10.04 -2.34
CA LYS A 275 -16.32 -10.65 -3.46
C LYS A 275 -15.63 -11.91 -4.00
N ILE A 276 -14.31 -11.85 -4.17
CA ILE A 276 -13.50 -12.99 -4.64
C ILE A 276 -13.53 -14.11 -3.61
N ALA A 277 -13.36 -13.80 -2.32
CA ALA A 277 -13.43 -14.76 -1.23
C ALA A 277 -14.81 -15.39 -1.11
N GLY A 278 -15.89 -14.61 -1.26
CA GLY A 278 -17.26 -15.11 -1.29
C GLY A 278 -17.50 -16.14 -2.41
N ALA A 279 -16.98 -15.89 -3.61
CA ALA A 279 -17.04 -16.86 -4.71
C ALA A 279 -16.17 -18.11 -4.48
N ALA A 280 -15.13 -17.99 -3.65
CA ALA A 280 -14.29 -19.12 -3.20
C ALA A 280 -14.88 -19.88 -2.00
N GLY A 281 -16.06 -19.47 -1.49
CA GLY A 281 -16.81 -20.14 -0.43
C GLY A 281 -16.65 -19.54 0.96
N PHE A 282 -15.90 -18.44 1.13
CA PHE A 282 -15.76 -17.75 2.42
C PHE A 282 -16.93 -16.81 2.69
N GLY A 283 -17.60 -16.94 3.82
CA GLY A 283 -18.42 -15.88 4.38
C GLY A 283 -17.55 -14.68 4.79
N PHE A 284 -18.14 -13.47 4.82
CA PHE A 284 -17.36 -12.27 5.17
C PHE A 284 -16.75 -12.35 6.60
N ALA A 285 -17.53 -12.82 7.57
CA ALA A 285 -17.05 -13.01 8.94
C ALA A 285 -15.93 -14.06 9.02
N GLU A 286 -16.09 -15.20 8.31
CA GLU A 286 -15.09 -16.25 8.20
C GLU A 286 -13.80 -15.73 7.53
N LEU A 287 -13.90 -14.89 6.49
CA LEU A 287 -12.75 -14.23 5.89
C LEU A 287 -12.01 -13.36 6.91
N CYS A 288 -12.74 -12.52 7.66
CA CYS A 288 -12.15 -11.67 8.69
C CYS A 288 -11.45 -12.49 9.78
N GLU A 289 -12.09 -13.56 10.25
CA GLU A 289 -11.52 -14.49 11.24
C GLU A 289 -10.26 -15.18 10.70
N THR A 290 -10.32 -15.73 9.48
CA THR A 290 -9.16 -16.34 8.83
C THR A 290 -7.98 -15.37 8.70
N ILE A 291 -8.23 -14.12 8.34
CA ILE A 291 -7.20 -13.08 8.29
C ILE A 291 -6.64 -12.79 9.69
N LEU A 292 -7.50 -12.70 10.70
CA LEU A 292 -7.10 -12.45 12.09
C LEU A 292 -6.22 -13.56 12.66
N GLU A 293 -6.58 -14.82 12.43
CA GLU A 293 -5.82 -16.01 12.89
C GLU A 293 -4.41 -16.09 12.31
N ARG A 294 -4.15 -15.39 11.21
CA ARG A 294 -2.83 -15.31 10.56
C ARG A 294 -1.97 -14.14 11.02
N ALA A 295 -2.49 -13.34 11.95
CA ALA A 295 -1.72 -12.26 12.53
C ALA A 295 -0.46 -12.78 13.22
N THR A 296 0.67 -12.13 12.95
CA THR A 296 1.97 -12.55 13.49
C THR A 296 2.92 -11.36 13.64
N LEU A 297 3.98 -11.55 14.42
CA LEU A 297 5.19 -10.73 14.36
C LEU A 297 6.14 -11.33 13.34
N HIS A 298 6.68 -10.52 12.45
CA HIS A 298 7.56 -10.97 11.36
C HIS A 298 9.05 -10.89 11.72
N THR A 299 9.41 -10.28 12.85
CA THR A 299 10.80 -10.17 13.32
C THR A 299 11.39 -11.48 13.86
N GLY A 300 10.61 -12.56 13.92
CA GLY A 300 11.08 -13.90 14.28
C GLY A 300 11.56 -14.09 15.73
N THR A 301 11.57 -13.04 16.52
CA THR A 301 11.88 -13.11 17.95
C THR A 301 10.59 -12.88 18.73
N PRO A 302 10.04 -13.89 19.43
CA PRO A 302 9.02 -13.61 20.42
C PRO A 302 9.64 -12.57 21.37
N CYS A 303 9.08 -11.37 21.41
CA CYS A 303 9.44 -10.40 22.43
C CYS A 303 9.07 -11.03 23.78
N ARG A 304 10.00 -11.79 24.40
CA ARG A 304 9.87 -12.06 25.84
C ARG A 304 9.80 -10.69 26.47
N PRO A 305 8.75 -10.41 27.29
CA PRO A 305 8.80 -9.21 28.10
C PRO A 305 10.15 -9.27 28.82
N VAL A 306 11.01 -8.29 28.55
CA VAL A 306 12.19 -8.06 29.37
C VAL A 306 11.57 -7.79 30.73
N ALA A 307 11.61 -8.78 31.62
CA ALA A 307 11.29 -8.55 33.01
C ALA A 307 12.06 -7.30 33.36
N ALA A 308 11.40 -6.27 33.85
CA ALA A 308 12.02 -5.04 34.25
C ALA A 308 13.04 -5.41 35.33
N GLU A 309 14.24 -5.80 34.90
CA GLU A 309 15.41 -5.84 35.77
C GLU A 309 15.57 -4.41 36.19
N SER A 310 15.25 -4.20 37.47
CA SER A 310 15.49 -2.98 38.19
C SER A 310 16.84 -2.41 37.70
N ILE A 311 16.79 -1.29 37.00
CA ILE A 311 17.94 -0.43 36.87
C ILE A 311 18.22 0.03 38.29
N ALA A 312 19.06 -0.74 39.00
CA ALA A 312 19.62 -0.33 40.27
C ALA A 312 20.32 0.98 39.95
N ARG A 313 19.76 2.08 40.44
CA ARG A 313 20.41 3.37 40.43
C ARG A 313 21.65 3.21 41.31
N ASP A 314 22.78 3.06 40.67
CA ASP A 314 24.09 3.21 41.31
C ASP A 314 24.26 4.71 41.58
N GLU A 315 23.71 5.16 42.72
CA GLU A 315 23.95 6.49 43.25
C GLU A 315 25.33 6.48 43.99
N SER A 316 26.38 6.54 43.22
CA SER A 316 27.70 6.95 43.73
C SER A 316 27.91 8.42 43.39
N PRO A 317 28.06 9.31 44.40
CA PRO A 317 28.31 10.72 44.12
C PRO A 317 29.77 10.92 43.72
N SER A 318 30.06 10.96 42.42
CA SER A 318 31.35 11.42 41.95
C SER A 318 31.41 12.95 41.95
N ALA A 319 32.23 13.49 42.81
CA ALA A 319 32.55 14.90 42.93
C ALA A 319 33.01 15.51 41.60
N VAL A 320 32.18 16.34 41.02
CA VAL A 320 32.54 17.18 39.88
C VAL A 320 33.37 18.36 40.37
N ARG A 321 34.70 18.31 40.18
CA ARG A 321 35.60 19.47 40.33
C ARG A 321 35.25 20.52 39.29
N SER A 322 34.75 21.65 39.72
CA SER A 322 34.58 22.85 38.91
C SER A 322 35.94 23.36 38.41
N ARG A 323 36.16 23.37 37.09
CA ARG A 323 37.18 24.19 36.45
C ARG A 323 36.47 25.41 35.86
N SER A 324 36.76 26.55 36.47
CA SER A 324 36.46 27.88 35.94
C SER A 324 37.23 28.11 34.63
N VAL A 325 36.54 28.39 33.55
CA VAL A 325 37.13 28.98 32.33
C VAL A 325 36.70 30.43 32.25
N GLN A 326 37.65 31.33 32.43
CA GLN A 326 37.50 32.77 32.22
C GLN A 326 37.37 33.09 30.74
N GLY A 327 36.50 33.96 30.45
CA GLY A 327 36.25 34.94 29.42
C GLY A 327 37.01 34.90 28.08
N ALA A 328 36.21 34.93 27.00
CA ALA A 328 36.56 35.66 25.78
C ALA A 328 35.27 36.22 25.15
N ALA A 329 35.25 37.52 24.94
CA ALA A 329 34.13 38.28 24.37
C ALA A 329 33.91 38.01 22.87
N PRO A 330 32.72 38.22 22.34
CA PRO A 330 32.43 38.01 20.91
C PRO A 330 32.84 39.22 20.08
N ARG A 331 33.61 39.01 19.01
CA ARG A 331 33.86 39.98 17.94
C ARG A 331 32.68 39.92 16.95
N ALA A 332 32.01 41.09 16.85
CA ALA A 332 31.07 41.37 15.78
C ALA A 332 31.79 41.49 14.42
N GLN A 333 31.36 40.80 13.41
CA GLN A 333 31.67 41.10 12.01
C GLN A 333 30.41 41.48 11.24
N ARG A 334 30.50 42.72 10.73
CA ARG A 334 29.46 43.36 9.91
C ARG A 334 29.44 42.73 8.52
N ALA A 335 28.24 42.47 8.02
CA ALA A 335 27.96 42.22 6.60
C ALA A 335 28.16 43.51 5.82
N ARG A 336 28.82 43.48 4.67
CA ARG A 336 28.76 44.48 3.61
C ARG A 336 28.21 43.81 2.36
N THR A 337 27.14 44.42 1.87
CA THR A 337 26.57 44.26 0.55
C THR A 337 27.51 44.76 -0.55
N ALA A 338 27.62 44.05 -1.64
CA ALA A 338 27.65 44.48 -3.04
C ALA A 338 27.15 43.35 -3.91
#